data_e078e09a972aede4f8fc45a0b091dc21
#
_entry.id   e078e09a972aede4f8fc45a0b091dc21
#
_cell.length_a   1.000
_cell.length_b   1.000
_cell.length_c   1.000
_cell.angle_alpha   90.00
_cell.angle_beta   90.00
_cell.angle_gamma   90.00
#
_symmetry.space_group_name_H-M   'P 1'
#
loop_
_entity.id
_entity.type
_entity.pdbx_description
1 polymer ?
#
loop_
_entity_poly.entity_id
_entity_poly.type
_entity_poly.pdbx_seq_one_letter_code
_entity_poly.pdbx_strand_id
1 'polypeptide(L)'
;MPTCQCEVCTSKDPHDNRLRCSALIRTDDDKDILVDCGPDFRLQALRADIKKLDALLLTHNHFDHCYGLDDLRPWAYWTPLPTYADKGMSQSLLTRWDYIFVHQYPGVPKLVLHTVHPSQGDVFKIGETEVTPIRCYHGELPILGFRIGALGYITDCTKIHERDLPKLKGIDTLIIDALRWTEHPTHYSVAQAMVIVEYLKPRQSFFTHMSHDMGLHVDFERRLSQELSKLFPQTLLDTVHLAYDQQEIIVNC
;
A
#
# COMPACT_ATOMS: atom_id res chain seq x y z
N MET A 1 7.49 -17.71 -3.04
CA MET A 1 8.65 -17.55 -2.14
C MET A 1 9.78 -18.45 -2.62
N PRO A 2 11.05 -17.99 -2.72
CA PRO A 2 12.17 -18.84 -3.13
C PRO A 2 12.24 -20.11 -2.29
N THR A 3 12.58 -21.23 -2.93
CA THR A 3 12.70 -22.58 -2.35
C THR A 3 11.41 -23.24 -1.84
N CYS A 4 10.29 -22.50 -1.71
CA CYS A 4 9.02 -23.05 -1.27
C CYS A 4 8.35 -23.85 -2.40
N GLN A 5 7.79 -25.02 -2.07
CA GLN A 5 7.11 -25.93 -3.01
C GLN A 5 5.60 -26.03 -2.75
N CYS A 6 5.02 -25.10 -1.98
CA CYS A 6 3.57 -25.09 -1.76
C CYS A 6 2.81 -24.74 -3.06
N GLU A 7 1.52 -25.05 -3.08
CA GLU A 7 0.65 -24.81 -4.23
C GLU A 7 0.68 -23.38 -4.74
N VAL A 8 0.72 -22.37 -3.86
CA VAL A 8 0.80 -20.95 -4.23
C VAL A 8 2.14 -20.62 -4.88
N CYS A 9 3.26 -21.04 -4.25
CA CYS A 9 4.60 -20.71 -4.76
C CYS A 9 4.97 -21.43 -6.07
N THR A 10 4.27 -22.51 -6.40
CA THR A 10 4.44 -23.28 -7.65
C THR A 10 3.32 -23.07 -8.67
N SER A 11 2.33 -22.25 -8.31
CA SER A 11 1.20 -21.92 -9.18
C SER A 11 1.65 -21.28 -10.50
N LYS A 12 0.92 -21.59 -11.56
CA LYS A 12 1.08 -20.96 -12.88
C LYS A 12 0.05 -19.87 -13.14
N ASP A 13 -0.91 -19.69 -12.22
CA ASP A 13 -1.86 -18.59 -12.28
C ASP A 13 -1.12 -17.27 -12.00
N PRO A 14 -1.21 -16.27 -12.91
CA PRO A 14 -0.60 -14.95 -12.69
C PRO A 14 -1.13 -14.25 -11.44
N HIS A 15 -2.37 -14.51 -10.99
CA HIS A 15 -2.92 -13.94 -9.77
C HIS A 15 -2.25 -14.46 -8.49
N ASP A 16 -1.56 -15.59 -8.54
CA ASP A 16 -0.78 -16.12 -7.42
C ASP A 16 0.68 -15.64 -7.44
N ASN A 17 1.15 -15.05 -8.56
CA ASN A 17 2.52 -14.59 -8.77
C ASN A 17 2.64 -13.09 -8.52
N ARG A 18 2.59 -12.71 -7.24
CA ARG A 18 2.61 -11.31 -6.82
C ARG A 18 4.02 -10.82 -6.54
N LEU A 19 4.32 -9.60 -6.98
CA LEU A 19 5.49 -8.82 -6.59
C LEU A 19 5.23 -8.13 -5.23
N ARG A 20 6.24 -7.40 -4.70
CA ARG A 20 6.07 -6.63 -3.45
C ARG A 20 4.99 -5.57 -3.61
N CYS A 21 4.37 -5.26 -2.47
CA CYS A 21 3.22 -4.37 -2.42
C CYS A 21 3.60 -2.95 -2.87
N SER A 22 2.85 -2.43 -3.83
CA SER A 22 2.93 -1.05 -4.33
C SER A 22 1.63 -0.72 -5.05
N ALA A 23 1.25 0.55 -5.11
CA ALA A 23 0.08 0.99 -5.85
C ALA A 23 0.35 2.26 -6.63
N LEU A 24 -0.14 2.33 -7.87
CA LEU A 24 -0.19 3.55 -8.67
C LEU A 24 -1.63 4.07 -8.68
N ILE A 25 -1.84 5.27 -8.16
CA ILE A 25 -3.16 5.92 -8.12
C ILE A 25 -3.17 7.01 -9.17
N ARG A 26 -4.09 6.89 -10.14
CA ARG A 26 -4.38 7.94 -11.10
C ARG A 26 -5.60 8.73 -10.67
N THR A 27 -5.44 10.04 -10.50
CA THR A 27 -6.50 10.93 -10.07
C THR A 27 -7.29 11.50 -11.26
N ASP A 28 -8.49 12.05 -11.00
CA ASP A 28 -9.34 12.64 -12.04
C ASP A 28 -8.70 13.85 -12.72
N ASP A 29 -7.83 14.58 -12.02
CA ASP A 29 -7.04 15.69 -12.58
C ASP A 29 -5.69 15.23 -13.18
N ASP A 30 -5.62 13.97 -13.56
CA ASP A 30 -4.50 13.36 -14.28
C ASP A 30 -3.17 13.45 -13.50
N LYS A 31 -3.17 13.14 -12.19
CA LYS A 31 -1.96 12.95 -11.38
C LYS A 31 -1.71 11.47 -11.17
N ASP A 32 -0.46 11.05 -11.32
CA ASP A 32 -0.01 9.70 -11.01
C ASP A 32 0.75 9.71 -9.69
N ILE A 33 0.15 9.12 -8.65
CA ILE A 33 0.67 9.04 -7.29
C ILE A 33 1.13 7.61 -7.03
N LEU A 34 2.42 7.40 -6.77
CA LEU A 34 2.96 6.11 -6.40
C LEU A 34 2.94 5.96 -4.87
N VAL A 35 2.43 4.83 -4.37
CA VAL A 35 2.57 4.43 -2.97
C VAL A 35 3.55 3.27 -2.88
N ASP A 36 4.63 3.51 -2.16
CA ASP A 36 5.79 2.64 -1.99
C ASP A 36 6.54 2.30 -3.30
N CYS A 37 7.84 2.11 -3.16
CA CYS A 37 8.77 1.87 -4.24
C CYS A 37 9.77 0.78 -3.78
N GLY A 38 9.33 -0.47 -3.75
CA GLY A 38 10.14 -1.63 -3.35
C GLY A 38 11.11 -2.08 -4.45
N PRO A 39 11.89 -3.14 -4.20
CA PRO A 39 12.92 -3.63 -5.15
C PRO A 39 12.34 -4.16 -6.46
N ASP A 40 11.05 -4.47 -6.52
CA ASP A 40 10.37 -4.92 -7.73
C ASP A 40 9.84 -3.75 -8.59
N PHE A 41 10.00 -2.49 -8.13
CA PHE A 41 9.41 -1.32 -8.79
C PHE A 41 9.78 -1.21 -10.27
N ARG A 42 11.04 -1.46 -10.62
CA ARG A 42 11.45 -1.44 -12.03
C ARG A 42 10.61 -2.37 -12.90
N LEU A 43 10.36 -3.59 -12.42
CA LEU A 43 9.54 -4.57 -13.15
C LEU A 43 8.07 -4.15 -13.18
N GLN A 44 7.55 -3.63 -12.07
CA GLN A 44 6.19 -3.11 -11.96
C GLN A 44 5.97 -1.96 -12.93
N ALA A 45 6.88 -0.99 -12.96
CA ALA A 45 6.81 0.17 -13.85
C ALA A 45 6.86 -0.20 -15.35
N LEU A 46 7.68 -1.18 -15.72
CA LEU A 46 7.75 -1.69 -17.10
C LEU A 46 6.46 -2.41 -17.50
N ARG A 47 5.88 -3.23 -16.60
CA ARG A 47 4.63 -3.95 -16.87
C ARG A 47 3.43 -3.02 -16.98
N ALA A 48 3.35 -2.02 -16.10
CA ALA A 48 2.27 -1.04 -16.06
C ALA A 48 2.46 0.11 -17.06
N ASP A 49 3.58 0.14 -17.80
CA ASP A 49 3.92 1.19 -18.76
C ASP A 49 3.81 2.60 -18.19
N ILE A 50 4.34 2.83 -16.99
CA ILE A 50 4.22 4.10 -16.26
C ILE A 50 4.94 5.21 -17.03
N LYS A 51 4.19 6.22 -17.50
CA LYS A 51 4.72 7.32 -18.32
C LYS A 51 5.12 8.54 -17.49
N LYS A 52 4.46 8.78 -16.35
CA LYS A 52 4.72 9.91 -15.47
C LYS A 52 4.55 9.51 -14.02
N LEU A 53 5.13 10.32 -13.13
CA LEU A 53 4.88 10.28 -11.69
C LEU A 53 4.84 11.73 -11.19
N ASP A 54 3.81 12.08 -10.44
CA ASP A 54 3.62 13.41 -9.86
C ASP A 54 3.97 13.45 -8.37
N ALA A 55 3.88 12.32 -7.66
CA ALA A 55 4.27 12.21 -6.27
C ALA A 55 4.60 10.76 -5.87
N LEU A 56 5.41 10.63 -4.80
CA LEU A 56 5.68 9.39 -4.10
C LEU A 56 5.23 9.50 -2.65
N LEU A 57 4.43 8.55 -2.18
CA LEU A 57 4.05 8.38 -0.79
C LEU A 57 4.77 7.15 -0.22
N LEU A 58 5.48 7.29 0.89
CA LEU A 58 6.20 6.18 1.53
C LEU A 58 5.56 5.85 2.86
N THR A 59 5.21 4.57 3.04
CA THR A 59 4.56 4.08 4.25
C THR A 59 5.56 3.88 5.38
N HIS A 60 6.68 3.21 5.12
CA HIS A 60 7.73 2.94 6.10
C HIS A 60 9.05 2.49 5.44
N ASN A 61 10.06 2.23 6.25
CA ASN A 61 11.45 2.05 5.83
C ASN A 61 11.90 0.59 5.64
N HIS A 62 10.97 -0.37 5.53
CA HIS A 62 11.33 -1.74 5.22
C HIS A 62 11.77 -1.89 3.75
N PHE A 63 12.60 -2.91 3.52
CA PHE A 63 13.24 -3.16 2.23
C PHE A 63 12.22 -3.27 1.09
N ASP A 64 11.16 -4.02 1.29
CA ASP A 64 10.12 -4.31 0.31
C ASP A 64 9.25 -3.11 -0.07
N HIS A 65 9.35 -1.99 0.67
CA HIS A 65 8.61 -0.76 0.42
C HIS A 65 9.44 0.40 -0.12
N CYS A 66 10.77 0.39 0.01
CA CYS A 66 11.56 1.58 -0.34
C CYS A 66 12.89 1.32 -1.06
N TYR A 67 13.29 0.09 -1.33
CA TYR A 67 14.60 -0.18 -1.95
C TYR A 67 14.64 -0.07 -3.48
N GLY A 68 13.56 0.35 -4.11
CA GLY A 68 13.49 0.70 -5.53
C GLY A 68 13.65 2.20 -5.84
N LEU A 69 13.96 3.03 -4.85
CA LEU A 69 14.02 4.50 -5.01
C LEU A 69 14.97 4.96 -6.11
N ASP A 70 16.06 4.25 -6.35
CA ASP A 70 17.01 4.58 -7.40
C ASP A 70 16.45 4.36 -8.82
N ASP A 71 15.50 3.46 -8.97
CA ASP A 71 14.80 3.20 -10.22
C ASP A 71 13.79 4.30 -10.61
N LEU A 72 13.57 5.31 -9.75
CA LEU A 72 12.75 6.48 -10.07
C LEU A 72 13.44 7.50 -10.99
N ARG A 73 14.71 7.28 -11.36
CA ARG A 73 15.49 8.20 -12.23
C ARG A 73 14.76 8.60 -13.51
N PRO A 74 14.08 7.74 -14.26
CA PRO A 74 13.41 8.15 -15.50
C PRO A 74 12.40 9.27 -15.31
N TRP A 75 11.72 9.32 -14.17
CA TRP A 75 10.69 10.31 -13.85
C TRP A 75 11.24 11.49 -13.05
N ALA A 76 12.23 11.27 -12.20
CA ALA A 76 12.75 12.25 -11.24
C ALA A 76 14.11 12.84 -11.63
N TYR A 77 14.63 12.59 -12.82
CA TYR A 77 15.92 13.14 -13.26
C TYR A 77 15.81 14.61 -13.63
N TRP A 78 14.82 14.95 -14.45
CA TRP A 78 14.63 16.31 -14.95
C TRP A 78 13.70 17.15 -14.07
N THR A 79 12.63 16.54 -13.57
CA THR A 79 11.63 17.21 -12.72
C THR A 79 11.71 16.63 -11.32
N PRO A 80 11.90 17.46 -10.27
CA PRO A 80 11.90 16.99 -8.90
C PRO A 80 10.56 16.29 -8.56
N LEU A 81 10.64 15.10 -7.95
CA LEU A 81 9.49 14.33 -7.54
C LEU A 81 9.20 14.55 -6.05
N PRO A 82 8.07 15.18 -5.70
CA PRO A 82 7.64 15.31 -4.30
C PRO A 82 7.51 13.93 -3.65
N THR A 83 8.17 13.75 -2.50
CA THR A 83 8.23 12.48 -1.77
C THR A 83 7.77 12.72 -0.33
N TYR A 84 6.68 12.07 0.06
CA TYR A 84 6.05 12.27 1.36
C TYR A 84 6.33 11.08 2.28
N ALA A 85 6.80 11.37 3.49
CA ALA A 85 7.14 10.35 4.48
C ALA A 85 6.97 10.91 5.89
N ASP A 86 6.81 10.07 6.92
CA ASP A 86 6.83 10.55 8.28
C ASP A 86 8.27 10.84 8.77
N LYS A 87 8.39 11.39 9.98
CA LYS A 87 9.68 11.75 10.56
C LYS A 87 10.66 10.56 10.63
N GLY A 88 10.18 9.38 11.03
CA GLY A 88 11.03 8.18 11.17
C GLY A 88 11.55 7.70 9.82
N MET A 89 10.65 7.62 8.84
CA MET A 89 11.02 7.29 7.47
C MET A 89 11.94 8.35 6.86
N SER A 90 11.65 9.65 7.05
CA SER A 90 12.50 10.75 6.57
C SER A 90 13.93 10.63 7.09
N GLN A 91 14.13 10.37 8.37
CA GLN A 91 15.46 10.16 8.95
C GLN A 91 16.17 8.95 8.35
N SER A 92 15.44 7.86 8.13
CA SER A 92 15.97 6.65 7.47
C SER A 92 16.44 6.95 6.05
N LEU A 93 15.66 7.71 5.27
CA LEU A 93 16.01 8.15 3.91
C LEU A 93 17.30 8.96 3.88
N LEU A 94 17.41 9.97 4.74
CA LEU A 94 18.59 10.83 4.83
C LEU A 94 19.87 10.04 5.21
N THR A 95 19.73 8.91 5.90
CA THR A 95 20.87 8.08 6.33
C THR A 95 21.23 7.01 5.31
N ARG A 96 20.22 6.27 4.78
CA ARG A 96 20.45 5.11 3.92
C ARG A 96 20.63 5.47 2.44
N TRP A 97 20.04 6.59 2.01
CA TRP A 97 20.12 7.12 0.65
C TRP A 97 20.66 8.53 0.65
N ASP A 98 21.72 8.77 1.45
CA ASP A 98 22.37 10.08 1.58
C ASP A 98 22.84 10.63 0.23
N TYR A 99 23.26 9.77 -0.70
CA TYR A 99 23.65 10.14 -2.05
C TYR A 99 22.50 10.74 -2.88
N ILE A 100 21.23 10.38 -2.58
CA ILE A 100 20.04 10.96 -3.22
C ILE A 100 19.58 12.21 -2.47
N PHE A 101 19.41 12.11 -1.15
CA PHE A 101 18.72 13.15 -0.37
C PHE A 101 19.65 14.22 0.21
N VAL A 102 20.92 13.90 0.48
CA VAL A 102 21.87 14.81 1.12
C VAL A 102 22.89 15.33 0.11
N HIS A 103 23.60 14.44 -0.56
CA HIS A 103 24.69 14.82 -1.48
C HIS A 103 24.21 15.15 -2.88
N GLN A 104 23.05 14.61 -3.29
CA GLN A 104 22.44 14.82 -4.61
C GLN A 104 23.45 14.68 -5.76
N TYR A 105 24.16 13.54 -5.80
CA TYR A 105 25.15 13.29 -6.83
C TYR A 105 24.56 13.38 -8.24
N PRO A 106 25.36 13.76 -9.26
CA PRO A 106 24.90 13.76 -10.64
C PRO A 106 24.36 12.38 -11.06
N GLY A 107 23.20 12.37 -11.71
CA GLY A 107 22.61 11.13 -12.23
C GLY A 107 21.67 10.39 -11.28
N VAL A 108 21.49 10.86 -10.04
CA VAL A 108 20.48 10.29 -9.11
C VAL A 108 19.08 10.88 -9.35
N PRO A 109 18.00 10.21 -8.90
CA PRO A 109 16.68 10.81 -8.94
C PRO A 109 16.61 12.04 -8.00
N LYS A 110 15.93 13.09 -8.44
CA LYS A 110 15.70 14.30 -7.63
C LYS A 110 14.43 14.11 -6.80
N LEU A 111 14.57 13.56 -5.61
CA LEU A 111 13.46 13.35 -4.67
C LEU A 111 13.41 14.50 -3.66
N VAL A 112 12.27 15.21 -3.62
CA VAL A 112 12.06 16.33 -2.69
C VAL A 112 11.26 15.84 -1.50
N LEU A 113 11.93 15.70 -0.36
CA LEU A 113 11.35 15.13 0.84
C LEU A 113 10.44 16.11 1.58
N HIS A 114 9.19 15.73 1.78
CA HIS A 114 8.19 16.40 2.59
C HIS A 114 7.86 15.53 3.81
N THR A 115 8.24 15.99 5.00
CA THR A 115 7.90 15.26 6.23
C THR A 115 6.48 15.57 6.67
N VAL A 116 5.65 14.53 6.79
CA VAL A 116 4.26 14.65 7.22
C VAL A 116 4.07 14.20 8.68
N HIS A 117 3.13 14.83 9.38
CA HIS A 117 2.89 14.62 10.81
C HIS A 117 1.42 14.26 11.08
N PRO A 118 1.01 12.99 11.00
CA PRO A 118 -0.39 12.57 11.20
C PRO A 118 -0.98 13.03 12.53
N SER A 119 -0.15 13.05 13.59
CA SER A 119 -0.55 13.51 14.93
C SER A 119 -0.89 15.00 15.01
N GLN A 120 -0.39 15.80 14.07
CA GLN A 120 -0.67 17.23 13.94
C GLN A 120 -1.86 17.50 13.00
N GLY A 121 -2.41 16.43 12.39
CA GLY A 121 -3.52 16.55 11.47
C GLY A 121 -3.14 17.03 10.08
N ASP A 122 -1.87 16.82 9.68
CA ASP A 122 -1.41 17.20 8.34
C ASP A 122 -2.29 16.56 7.27
N VAL A 123 -2.85 17.42 6.43
CA VAL A 123 -3.57 17.06 5.21
C VAL A 123 -2.93 17.88 4.11
N PHE A 124 -2.66 17.27 2.98
CA PHE A 124 -2.05 17.96 1.84
C PHE A 124 -2.74 17.57 0.53
N LYS A 125 -2.43 18.28 -0.54
CA LYS A 125 -2.96 17.99 -1.85
C LYS A 125 -1.87 17.61 -2.83
N ILE A 126 -2.22 16.69 -3.74
CA ILE A 126 -1.47 16.40 -4.95
C ILE A 126 -2.42 16.67 -6.11
N GLY A 127 -2.16 17.75 -6.86
CA GLY A 127 -3.17 18.31 -7.73
C GLY A 127 -4.39 18.77 -6.94
N GLU A 128 -5.57 18.34 -7.33
CA GLU A 128 -6.82 18.62 -6.59
C GLU A 128 -7.15 17.54 -5.55
N THR A 129 -6.47 16.39 -5.60
CA THR A 129 -6.75 15.26 -4.72
C THR A 129 -6.17 15.49 -3.32
N GLU A 130 -7.03 15.41 -2.31
CA GLU A 130 -6.65 15.48 -0.90
C GLU A 130 -6.03 14.16 -0.44
N VAL A 131 -4.90 14.27 0.27
CA VAL A 131 -4.19 13.14 0.89
C VAL A 131 -4.12 13.36 2.39
N THR A 132 -4.71 12.43 3.14
CA THR A 132 -4.68 12.41 4.60
C THR A 132 -3.80 11.25 5.08
N PRO A 133 -2.65 11.51 5.72
CA PRO A 133 -1.84 10.46 6.31
C PRO A 133 -2.54 9.86 7.53
N ILE A 134 -2.53 8.54 7.61
CA ILE A 134 -3.15 7.73 8.65
C ILE A 134 -2.05 7.07 9.47
N ARG A 135 -2.01 7.31 10.78
CA ARG A 135 -1.06 6.62 11.66
C ARG A 135 -1.46 5.16 11.83
N CYS A 136 -0.57 4.28 11.43
CA CYS A 136 -0.67 2.84 11.61
C CYS A 136 0.55 2.33 12.39
N TYR A 137 0.48 1.06 12.80
CA TYR A 137 1.56 0.38 13.49
C TYR A 137 1.83 -0.99 12.85
N HIS A 138 3.09 -1.28 12.62
CA HIS A 138 3.60 -2.57 12.22
C HIS A 138 4.32 -3.20 13.43
N GLY A 139 3.58 -3.95 14.23
CA GLY A 139 3.99 -4.24 15.60
C GLY A 139 4.11 -2.92 16.40
N GLU A 140 5.31 -2.63 16.91
CA GLU A 140 5.60 -1.39 17.62
C GLU A 140 6.12 -0.26 16.71
N LEU A 141 6.45 -0.56 15.45
CA LEU A 141 6.94 0.44 14.50
C LEU A 141 5.81 1.34 14.02
N PRO A 142 5.87 2.67 14.26
CA PRO A 142 4.91 3.59 13.68
C PRO A 142 5.15 3.72 12.17
N ILE A 143 4.09 3.54 11.38
CA ILE A 143 4.09 3.60 9.92
C ILE A 143 2.97 4.51 9.43
N LEU A 144 2.92 4.77 8.12
CA LEU A 144 1.84 5.48 7.47
C LEU A 144 0.95 4.55 6.64
N GLY A 145 -0.35 4.72 6.77
CA GLY A 145 -1.30 4.50 5.71
C GLY A 145 -1.74 5.83 5.13
N PHE A 146 -2.58 5.81 4.11
CA PHE A 146 -3.08 7.02 3.46
C PHE A 146 -4.57 6.91 3.13
N ARG A 147 -5.29 8.01 3.31
CA ARG A 147 -6.54 8.26 2.59
C ARG A 147 -6.22 9.18 1.42
N ILE A 148 -6.56 8.77 0.20
CA ILE A 148 -6.32 9.50 -1.05
C ILE A 148 -7.69 9.68 -1.71
N GLY A 149 -8.31 10.85 -1.51
CA GLY A 149 -9.71 11.06 -1.88
C GLY A 149 -10.64 10.03 -1.24
N ALA A 150 -11.31 9.20 -2.05
CA ALA A 150 -12.21 8.13 -1.62
C ALA A 150 -11.52 6.75 -1.45
N LEU A 151 -10.19 6.67 -1.61
CA LEU A 151 -9.40 5.45 -1.39
C LEU A 151 -8.74 5.46 -0.02
N GLY A 152 -8.88 4.37 0.76
CA GLY A 152 -8.03 4.04 1.90
C GLY A 152 -6.97 3.03 1.50
N TYR A 153 -5.69 3.31 1.77
CA TYR A 153 -4.57 2.42 1.52
C TYR A 153 -3.79 2.16 2.80
N ILE A 154 -3.87 0.92 3.31
CA ILE A 154 -3.29 0.49 4.59
C ILE A 154 -2.53 -0.81 4.37
N THR A 155 -1.22 -0.76 4.34
CA THR A 155 -0.35 -1.95 4.22
C THR A 155 0.46 -2.17 5.49
N ASP A 156 1.00 -3.37 5.70
CA ASP A 156 1.90 -3.75 6.82
C ASP A 156 1.38 -3.37 8.21
N CYS A 157 0.10 -3.55 8.45
CA CYS A 157 -0.57 -2.98 9.60
C CYS A 157 -1.04 -4.05 10.60
N THR A 158 -0.72 -3.85 11.87
CA THR A 158 -1.35 -4.57 13.00
C THR A 158 -2.44 -3.76 13.65
N LYS A 159 -2.33 -2.42 13.58
CA LYS A 159 -3.25 -1.52 14.28
C LYS A 159 -3.27 -0.16 13.58
N ILE A 160 -4.47 0.35 13.29
CA ILE A 160 -4.68 1.75 12.94
C ILE A 160 -4.86 2.54 14.24
N HIS A 161 -4.23 3.71 14.36
CA HIS A 161 -4.35 4.55 15.53
C HIS A 161 -5.80 5.00 15.71
N GLU A 162 -6.33 4.93 16.94
CA GLU A 162 -7.75 5.18 17.27
C GLU A 162 -8.26 6.55 16.78
N ARG A 163 -7.41 7.59 16.84
CA ARG A 163 -7.75 8.95 16.35
C ARG A 163 -7.83 9.03 14.82
N ASP A 164 -7.14 8.12 14.12
CA ASP A 164 -7.02 8.19 12.66
C ASP A 164 -7.99 7.25 11.95
N LEU A 165 -8.41 6.15 12.58
CA LEU A 165 -9.40 5.23 12.02
C LEU A 165 -10.70 5.94 11.57
N PRO A 166 -11.28 6.91 12.31
CA PRO A 166 -12.45 7.65 11.84
C PRO A 166 -12.23 8.48 10.57
N LYS A 167 -10.98 8.89 10.27
CA LYS A 167 -10.65 9.63 9.05
C LYS A 167 -10.87 8.81 7.78
N LEU A 168 -10.90 7.48 7.89
CA LEU A 168 -11.20 6.56 6.79
C LEU A 168 -12.71 6.36 6.55
N LYS A 169 -13.60 6.92 7.35
CA LYS A 169 -15.04 6.80 7.11
C LYS A 169 -15.46 7.48 5.81
N GLY A 170 -16.40 6.83 5.11
CA GLY A 170 -16.93 7.34 3.84
C GLY A 170 -16.00 7.14 2.63
N ILE A 171 -14.96 6.32 2.74
CA ILE A 171 -14.20 5.87 1.56
C ILE A 171 -15.06 4.91 0.72
N ASP A 172 -14.85 4.94 -0.59
CA ASP A 172 -15.46 4.00 -1.54
C ASP A 172 -14.72 2.66 -1.55
N THR A 173 -13.40 2.74 -1.56
CA THR A 173 -12.51 1.59 -1.70
C THR A 173 -11.51 1.53 -0.55
N LEU A 174 -11.31 0.33 0.00
CA LEU A 174 -10.27 0.04 0.98
C LEU A 174 -9.28 -0.99 0.43
N ILE A 175 -8.01 -0.63 0.37
CA ILE A 175 -6.90 -1.57 0.19
C ILE A 175 -6.27 -1.75 1.57
N ILE A 176 -6.25 -2.98 2.10
CA ILE A 176 -5.81 -3.23 3.48
C ILE A 176 -4.95 -4.49 3.58
N ASP A 177 -3.97 -4.44 4.48
CA ASP A 177 -3.14 -5.58 4.86
C ASP A 177 -4.00 -6.75 5.35
N ALA A 178 -3.73 -7.94 4.83
CA ALA A 178 -4.21 -9.22 5.36
C ALA A 178 -3.19 -10.30 5.02
N LEU A 179 -2.19 -10.47 5.86
CA LEU A 179 -1.04 -11.31 5.56
C LEU A 179 -1.42 -12.77 5.34
N ARG A 180 -2.29 -13.32 6.22
CA ARG A 180 -2.68 -14.73 6.25
C ARG A 180 -3.93 -14.96 7.11
N TRP A 181 -4.44 -16.19 7.15
CA TRP A 181 -5.62 -16.57 7.93
C TRP A 181 -5.38 -16.58 9.44
N THR A 182 -4.20 -16.97 9.88
CA THR A 182 -3.82 -17.01 11.31
C THR A 182 -3.21 -15.68 11.74
N GLU A 183 -3.30 -15.36 13.02
CA GLU A 183 -2.71 -14.15 13.59
C GLU A 183 -1.21 -14.05 13.35
N HIS A 184 -0.74 -12.82 13.21
CA HIS A 184 0.67 -12.48 13.06
C HIS A 184 1.00 -11.29 13.97
N PRO A 185 2.21 -11.23 14.60
CA PRO A 185 2.54 -10.17 15.55
C PRO A 185 2.64 -8.78 14.94
N THR A 186 2.85 -8.67 13.62
CA THR A 186 3.10 -7.39 12.94
C THR A 186 2.13 -7.08 11.80
N HIS A 187 1.20 -7.99 11.45
CA HIS A 187 0.23 -7.81 10.36
C HIS A 187 -1.17 -8.20 10.79
N TYR A 188 -2.17 -7.69 10.12
CA TYR A 188 -3.53 -8.19 10.24
C TYR A 188 -3.65 -9.62 9.69
N SER A 189 -4.40 -10.46 10.38
CA SER A 189 -5.00 -11.65 9.79
C SER A 189 -6.24 -11.27 8.98
N VAL A 190 -6.72 -12.20 8.16
CA VAL A 190 -7.97 -12.02 7.39
C VAL A 190 -9.13 -11.60 8.32
N ALA A 191 -9.32 -12.28 9.46
CA ALA A 191 -10.39 -11.96 10.40
C ALA A 191 -10.24 -10.56 11.02
N GLN A 192 -9.02 -10.14 11.34
CA GLN A 192 -8.75 -8.80 11.89
C GLN A 192 -8.97 -7.71 10.83
N ALA A 193 -8.55 -7.92 9.58
CA ALA A 193 -8.83 -7.01 8.48
C ALA A 193 -10.34 -6.87 8.24
N MET A 194 -11.12 -7.96 8.32
CA MET A 194 -12.58 -7.95 8.20
C MET A 194 -13.26 -7.07 9.26
N VAL A 195 -12.73 -6.99 10.48
CA VAL A 195 -13.27 -6.07 11.51
C VAL A 195 -13.16 -4.60 11.07
N ILE A 196 -12.07 -4.24 10.40
CA ILE A 196 -11.89 -2.89 9.84
C ILE A 196 -12.84 -2.65 8.67
N VAL A 197 -12.99 -3.64 7.78
CA VAL A 197 -13.97 -3.59 6.66
C VAL A 197 -15.39 -3.39 7.19
N GLU A 198 -15.79 -4.14 8.23
CA GLU A 198 -17.11 -4.01 8.85
C GLU A 198 -17.34 -2.63 9.50
N TYR A 199 -16.30 -2.08 10.13
CA TYR A 199 -16.38 -0.74 10.74
C TYR A 199 -16.50 0.38 9.70
N LEU A 200 -15.73 0.30 8.61
CA LEU A 200 -15.68 1.34 7.56
C LEU A 200 -16.78 1.19 6.51
N LYS A 201 -17.20 -0.02 6.20
CA LYS A 201 -18.23 -0.37 5.20
C LYS A 201 -17.98 0.28 3.83
N PRO A 202 -16.78 0.12 3.25
CA PRO A 202 -16.53 0.61 1.89
C PRO A 202 -17.38 -0.20 0.89
N ARG A 203 -17.58 0.33 -0.31
CA ARG A 203 -18.26 -0.40 -1.39
C ARG A 203 -17.49 -1.66 -1.80
N GLN A 204 -16.16 -1.59 -1.78
CA GLN A 204 -15.27 -2.71 -2.10
C GLN A 204 -14.00 -2.66 -1.26
N SER A 205 -13.44 -3.84 -0.97
CA SER A 205 -12.18 -3.99 -0.23
C SER A 205 -11.26 -4.96 -0.93
N PHE A 206 -9.95 -4.67 -0.92
CA PHE A 206 -8.94 -5.54 -1.48
C PHE A 206 -7.89 -5.84 -0.42
N PHE A 207 -7.69 -7.13 -0.15
CA PHE A 207 -6.61 -7.55 0.73
C PHE A 207 -5.30 -7.59 -0.03
N THR A 208 -4.28 -6.99 0.55
CA THR A 208 -2.93 -6.87 0.00
C THR A 208 -1.88 -7.38 0.98
N HIS A 209 -0.62 -7.37 0.58
CA HIS A 209 0.56 -7.79 1.38
C HIS A 209 0.47 -9.24 1.90
N MET A 210 -0.23 -10.10 1.19
CA MET A 210 -0.46 -11.47 1.60
C MET A 210 0.77 -12.38 1.41
N SER A 211 0.97 -13.28 2.35
CA SER A 211 1.96 -14.37 2.25
C SER A 211 1.39 -15.55 1.44
N HIS A 212 2.25 -16.52 1.14
CA HIS A 212 1.82 -17.76 0.48
C HIS A 212 0.87 -18.63 1.33
N ASP A 213 0.76 -18.35 2.64
CA ASP A 213 -0.21 -19.02 3.53
C ASP A 213 -1.65 -18.57 3.30
N MET A 214 -1.87 -17.53 2.49
CA MET A 214 -3.22 -17.10 2.09
C MET A 214 -3.96 -18.20 1.33
N GLY A 215 -3.26 -19.02 0.54
CA GLY A 215 -3.81 -20.00 -0.39
C GLY A 215 -3.94 -19.44 -1.80
N LEU A 216 -4.46 -20.26 -2.71
CA LEU A 216 -4.65 -19.88 -4.10
C LEU A 216 -5.69 -18.75 -4.24
N HIS A 217 -5.44 -17.85 -5.17
CA HIS A 217 -6.34 -16.72 -5.47
C HIS A 217 -7.76 -17.20 -5.79
N VAL A 218 -7.88 -18.21 -6.62
CA VAL A 218 -9.17 -18.77 -7.06
C VAL A 218 -10.04 -19.33 -5.92
N ASP A 219 -9.43 -19.73 -4.82
CA ASP A 219 -10.12 -20.33 -3.68
C ASP A 219 -10.52 -19.34 -2.59
N PHE A 220 -10.02 -18.11 -2.65
CA PHE A 220 -10.12 -17.14 -1.57
C PHE A 220 -11.57 -16.82 -1.18
N GLU A 221 -12.42 -16.43 -2.12
CA GLU A 221 -13.80 -16.00 -1.83
C GLU A 221 -14.63 -17.14 -1.24
N ARG A 222 -14.44 -18.35 -1.77
CA ARG A 222 -15.08 -19.56 -1.24
C ARG A 222 -14.62 -19.82 0.20
N ARG A 223 -13.32 -19.74 0.46
CA ARG A 223 -12.76 -19.93 1.80
C ARG A 223 -13.19 -18.83 2.77
N LEU A 224 -13.23 -17.57 2.32
CA LEU A 224 -13.71 -16.44 3.10
C LEU A 224 -15.14 -16.69 3.61
N SER A 225 -16.05 -17.08 2.71
CA SER A 225 -17.42 -17.43 3.07
C SER A 225 -17.50 -18.63 4.02
N GLN A 226 -16.72 -19.68 3.78
CA GLN A 226 -16.72 -20.87 4.63
C GLN A 226 -16.23 -20.58 6.06
N GLU A 227 -15.16 -19.82 6.22
CA GLU A 227 -14.55 -19.58 7.52
C GLU A 227 -15.22 -18.44 8.31
N LEU A 228 -15.76 -17.42 7.64
CA LEU A 228 -16.19 -16.19 8.30
C LEU A 228 -17.70 -15.90 8.22
N SER A 229 -18.50 -16.68 7.52
CA SER A 229 -19.96 -16.45 7.40
C SER A 229 -20.73 -16.49 8.74
N LYS A 230 -20.15 -17.09 9.78
CA LYS A 230 -20.72 -17.05 11.14
C LYS A 230 -20.44 -15.75 11.90
N LEU A 231 -19.44 -15.00 11.46
CA LEU A 231 -18.99 -13.75 12.11
C LEU A 231 -19.44 -12.51 11.35
N PHE A 232 -19.51 -12.60 10.03
CA PHE A 232 -19.83 -11.48 9.15
C PHE A 232 -20.96 -11.84 8.16
N PRO A 233 -21.84 -10.90 7.81
CA PRO A 233 -22.90 -11.14 6.83
C PRO A 233 -22.32 -11.39 5.45
N GLN A 234 -22.96 -12.27 4.65
CA GLN A 234 -22.49 -12.61 3.30
C GLN A 234 -22.37 -11.37 2.40
N THR A 235 -23.30 -10.43 2.51
CA THR A 235 -23.26 -9.15 1.77
C THR A 235 -22.00 -8.34 2.03
N LEU A 236 -21.36 -8.47 3.18
CA LEU A 236 -20.07 -7.85 3.48
C LEU A 236 -18.93 -8.69 2.90
N LEU A 237 -18.98 -10.01 3.03
CA LEU A 237 -17.95 -10.91 2.49
C LEU A 237 -17.84 -10.77 0.97
N ASP A 238 -18.95 -10.57 0.27
CA ASP A 238 -19.02 -10.40 -1.19
C ASP A 238 -18.36 -9.09 -1.68
N THR A 239 -18.03 -8.16 -0.77
CA THR A 239 -17.31 -6.92 -1.12
C THR A 239 -15.79 -7.02 -0.97
N VAL A 240 -15.27 -8.20 -0.59
CA VAL A 240 -13.86 -8.40 -0.25
C VAL A 240 -13.18 -9.35 -1.22
N HIS A 241 -12.09 -8.90 -1.80
CA HIS A 241 -11.31 -9.61 -2.82
C HIS A 241 -9.83 -9.66 -2.46
N LEU A 242 -9.05 -10.55 -3.08
CA LEU A 242 -7.59 -10.47 -3.06
C LEU A 242 -7.08 -9.55 -4.15
N ALA A 243 -6.13 -8.70 -3.81
CA ALA A 243 -5.38 -7.95 -4.82
C ALA A 243 -4.41 -8.86 -5.60
N TYR A 244 -4.12 -8.49 -6.84
CA TYR A 244 -3.13 -9.12 -7.69
C TYR A 244 -2.39 -8.09 -8.56
N ASP A 245 -1.24 -8.48 -9.11
CA ASP A 245 -0.40 -7.58 -9.92
C ASP A 245 -1.15 -7.07 -11.15
N GLN A 246 -1.06 -5.77 -11.42
CA GLN A 246 -1.71 -5.06 -12.52
C GLN A 246 -3.25 -5.03 -12.45
N GLN A 247 -3.82 -5.29 -11.28
CA GLN A 247 -5.26 -5.10 -11.09
C GLN A 247 -5.62 -3.62 -11.18
N GLU A 248 -6.56 -3.29 -12.06
CA GLU A 248 -7.15 -1.95 -12.13
C GLU A 248 -8.40 -1.90 -11.26
N ILE A 249 -8.45 -0.93 -10.35
CA ILE A 249 -9.55 -0.71 -9.42
C ILE A 249 -10.12 0.69 -9.63
N ILE A 250 -11.40 0.76 -9.95
CA ILE A 250 -12.09 2.05 -10.08
C ILE A 250 -12.61 2.46 -8.71
N VAL A 251 -12.20 3.65 -8.27
CA VAL A 251 -12.62 4.30 -7.03
C VAL A 251 -13.64 5.39 -7.39
N ASN A 252 -14.84 5.32 -6.82
CA ASN A 252 -15.86 6.34 -7.04
C ASN A 252 -15.70 7.48 -6.02
N CYS A 253 -15.61 8.71 -6.51
CA CYS A 253 -15.50 9.93 -5.70
C CYS A 253 -16.87 10.55 -5.41
#